data_7a5bb9e6338ffde9dff8a1228810ebfe
#
_entry.id   7a5bb9e6338ffde9dff8a1228810ebfe
#
_cell.length_a   1.000
_cell.length_b   1.000
_cell.length_c   1.000
_cell.angle_alpha   90.00
_cell.angle_beta   90.00
_cell.angle_gamma   90.00
#
_symmetry.space_group_name_H-M   'P 1'
#
loop_
_entity.id
_entity.type
_entity.pdbx_description
1 polymer ?
#
loop_
_entity_poly.entity_id
_entity_poly.type
_entity_poly.pdbx_seq_one_letter_code
_entity_poly.pdbx_strand_id
1 'polypeptide(L)'
;MKIAFILPSLKNQGPIIVAKDIIVGLINKVDNIDVYYFDKEEKEIDFACNTYHISFFEKIDFNKYDVVHTHMLRPDMYIWYHRKKHHKCKFISTLHQIIYDNLKGNYNKLTAFIFEKIWVKILNKQDSIVYLTYIMANLYKNRIQIPFQVIYNGRSYDKRMIVAFVDEENQILEIKRQFKVIGTHCLLTKRKGVHQSILALKYLPDYFFIVVGDGMELESLKNLAKQENVYNRCLFLGYKKNAISYLKYFDVYLATSYSEGFSLSLIETGQCSLPTVCSNIEIFKEQYNETEVVFYEIDNIPSLADAIKKAYNHREQYATNIYKRAIEDYSIEKMSTQYLELYSKR
;
A
#
# COMPACT_ATOMS: atom_id res chain seq x y z
N MET A 1 -12.24 -23.13 11.68
CA MET A 1 -10.81 -22.83 11.41
C MET A 1 -10.36 -21.70 12.32
N LYS A 2 -9.25 -21.87 13.03
CA LYS A 2 -8.65 -20.87 13.93
C LYS A 2 -7.38 -20.30 13.31
N ILE A 3 -7.24 -18.98 13.27
CA ILE A 3 -6.16 -18.30 12.57
C ILE A 3 -5.42 -17.36 13.52
N ALA A 4 -4.09 -17.37 13.48
CA ALA A 4 -3.26 -16.37 14.13
C ALA A 4 -2.58 -15.48 13.07
N PHE A 5 -2.70 -14.18 13.19
CA PHE A 5 -1.88 -13.22 12.46
C PHE A 5 -0.73 -12.76 13.34
N ILE A 6 0.47 -12.66 12.77
CA ILE A 6 1.63 -12.09 13.46
C ILE A 6 2.13 -10.88 12.68
N LEU A 7 2.14 -9.72 13.33
CA LEU A 7 2.42 -8.42 12.75
C LEU A 7 3.61 -7.74 13.45
N PRO A 8 4.36 -6.87 12.77
CA PRO A 8 5.46 -6.14 13.43
C PRO A 8 4.96 -5.13 14.47
N SER A 9 3.81 -4.49 14.21
CA SER A 9 3.20 -3.46 15.06
C SER A 9 1.72 -3.30 14.73
N LEU A 10 1.03 -2.36 15.40
CA LEU A 10 -0.34 -1.93 15.05
C LEU A 10 -0.36 -0.50 14.49
N LYS A 11 0.73 -0.04 13.88
CA LYS A 11 0.82 1.27 13.23
C LYS A 11 0.01 1.32 11.93
N ASN A 12 -0.40 2.52 11.53
CA ASN A 12 -1.09 2.76 10.26
C ASN A 12 -0.13 2.66 9.06
N GLN A 13 0.19 1.44 8.67
CA GLN A 13 1.09 1.11 7.56
C GLN A 13 0.45 0.09 6.63
N GLY A 14 0.81 0.11 5.34
CA GLY A 14 0.21 -0.73 4.30
C GLY A 14 0.05 -2.20 4.67
N PRO A 15 1.09 -2.93 5.11
CA PRO A 15 0.97 -4.34 5.51
C PRO A 15 -0.02 -4.59 6.65
N ILE A 16 -0.13 -3.66 7.61
CA ILE A 16 -1.04 -3.76 8.76
C ILE A 16 -2.49 -3.51 8.32
N ILE A 17 -2.67 -2.54 7.42
CA ILE A 17 -3.96 -2.25 6.80
C ILE A 17 -4.46 -3.47 6.02
N VAL A 18 -3.59 -4.10 5.23
CA VAL A 18 -3.94 -5.33 4.48
C VAL A 18 -4.33 -6.46 5.42
N ALA A 19 -3.56 -6.69 6.50
CA ALA A 19 -3.92 -7.70 7.50
C ALA A 19 -5.30 -7.41 8.12
N LYS A 20 -5.59 -6.14 8.45
CA LYS A 20 -6.91 -5.72 8.94
C LYS A 20 -8.02 -6.03 7.92
N ASP A 21 -7.80 -5.69 6.65
CA ASP A 21 -8.81 -5.89 5.60
C ASP A 21 -9.07 -7.39 5.36
N ILE A 22 -8.04 -8.25 5.41
CA ILE A 22 -8.18 -9.71 5.38
C ILE A 22 -9.04 -10.18 6.57
N ILE A 23 -8.74 -9.71 7.79
CA ILE A 23 -9.45 -10.09 9.00
C ILE A 23 -10.92 -9.65 8.93
N VAL A 24 -11.20 -8.43 8.50
CA VAL A 24 -12.57 -7.92 8.31
C VAL A 24 -13.37 -8.82 7.36
N GLY A 25 -12.77 -9.28 6.28
CA GLY A 25 -13.43 -10.17 5.30
C GLY A 25 -13.59 -11.62 5.79
N LEU A 26 -12.86 -12.03 6.85
CA LEU A 26 -12.85 -13.40 7.36
C LEU A 26 -13.58 -13.57 8.71
N ILE A 27 -13.74 -12.50 9.50
CA ILE A 27 -14.16 -12.58 10.91
C ILE A 27 -15.45 -13.38 11.13
N ASN A 28 -16.39 -13.32 10.19
CA ASN A 28 -17.65 -14.06 10.25
C ASN A 28 -17.63 -15.40 9.47
N LYS A 29 -16.47 -15.82 8.94
CA LYS A 29 -16.32 -17.03 8.12
C LYS A 29 -15.44 -18.09 8.79
N VAL A 30 -14.84 -17.79 9.92
CA VAL A 30 -13.93 -18.65 10.67
C VAL A 30 -14.26 -18.66 12.16
N ASP A 31 -13.78 -19.67 12.91
CA ASP A 31 -14.14 -19.86 14.32
C ASP A 31 -13.47 -18.85 15.25
N ASN A 32 -12.22 -18.49 14.97
CA ASN A 32 -11.46 -17.52 15.77
C ASN A 32 -10.32 -16.88 14.96
N ILE A 33 -10.05 -15.61 15.23
CA ILE A 33 -8.88 -14.91 14.74
C ILE A 33 -8.21 -14.20 15.92
N ASP A 34 -6.91 -14.39 16.07
CA ASP A 34 -6.08 -13.69 17.03
C ASP A 34 -4.95 -12.94 16.32
N VAL A 35 -4.61 -11.75 16.79
CA VAL A 35 -3.52 -10.94 16.25
C VAL A 35 -2.42 -10.80 17.29
N TYR A 36 -1.21 -11.20 16.95
CA TYR A 36 -0.01 -11.01 17.77
C TYR A 36 0.87 -9.91 17.16
N TYR A 37 1.45 -9.05 17.99
CA TYR A 37 2.31 -7.96 17.53
C TYR A 37 3.47 -7.68 18.50
N PHE A 38 4.57 -7.07 17.99
CA PHE A 38 5.82 -6.90 18.75
C PHE A 38 6.00 -5.49 19.33
N ASP A 39 5.71 -4.42 18.57
CA ASP A 39 6.00 -3.07 19.00
C ASP A 39 4.84 -2.48 19.81
N LYS A 40 5.12 -2.00 21.04
CA LYS A 40 4.15 -1.38 21.95
C LYS A 40 3.82 0.08 21.64
N GLU A 41 4.37 0.62 20.56
CA GLU A 41 4.09 2.00 20.17
C GLU A 41 2.59 2.26 20.03
N GLU A 42 2.22 3.54 19.95
CA GLU A 42 0.82 3.94 19.88
C GLU A 42 0.03 3.08 18.89
N LYS A 43 -1.08 2.52 19.39
CA LYS A 43 -1.98 1.70 18.61
C LYS A 43 -2.82 2.61 17.72
N GLU A 44 -2.53 2.62 16.42
CA GLU A 44 -3.25 3.42 15.43
C GLU A 44 -4.36 2.64 14.73
N ILE A 45 -4.17 1.32 14.57
CA ILE A 45 -5.12 0.43 13.91
C ILE A 45 -5.81 -0.46 14.93
N ASP A 46 -7.16 -0.42 14.96
CA ASP A 46 -7.98 -1.35 15.72
C ASP A 46 -8.39 -2.54 14.87
N PHE A 47 -8.34 -3.73 15.49
CA PHE A 47 -8.79 -4.98 14.92
C PHE A 47 -10.10 -5.43 15.58
N ALA A 48 -11.00 -6.04 14.80
CA ALA A 48 -12.27 -6.59 15.29
C ALA A 48 -12.11 -7.95 15.99
N CYS A 49 -10.90 -8.29 16.45
CA CYS A 49 -10.55 -9.54 17.10
C CYS A 49 -9.56 -9.29 18.24
N ASN A 50 -9.21 -10.32 19.01
CA ASN A 50 -8.26 -10.20 20.10
C ASN A 50 -6.87 -9.82 19.59
N THR A 51 -6.20 -8.90 20.29
CA THR A 51 -4.83 -8.49 19.98
C THR A 51 -3.93 -8.71 21.18
N TYR A 52 -2.78 -9.35 20.96
CA TYR A 52 -1.82 -9.71 22.01
C TYR A 52 -0.45 -9.13 21.70
N HIS A 53 0.09 -8.32 22.60
CA HIS A 53 1.49 -7.93 22.53
C HIS A 53 2.37 -9.08 22.98
N ILE A 54 3.42 -9.39 22.21
CA ILE A 54 4.40 -10.41 22.55
C ILE A 54 5.83 -9.90 22.36
N SER A 55 6.76 -10.45 23.13
CA SER A 55 8.18 -10.31 22.85
C SER A 55 8.63 -11.34 21.81
N PHE A 56 9.75 -11.08 21.13
CA PHE A 56 10.28 -12.01 20.11
C PHE A 56 10.60 -13.42 20.70
N PHE A 57 10.98 -13.51 21.97
CA PHE A 57 11.33 -14.78 22.62
C PHE A 57 10.15 -15.45 23.35
N GLU A 58 9.03 -14.78 23.47
CA GLU A 58 7.80 -15.35 24.01
C GLU A 58 7.19 -16.33 23.02
N LYS A 59 6.73 -17.50 23.52
CA LYS A 59 6.22 -18.55 22.63
C LYS A 59 4.70 -18.50 22.50
N ILE A 60 4.23 -18.47 21.28
CA ILE A 60 2.84 -18.76 20.93
C ILE A 60 2.68 -20.28 20.84
N ASP A 61 1.61 -20.81 21.44
CA ASP A 61 1.21 -22.21 21.22
C ASP A 61 0.52 -22.35 19.86
N PHE A 62 1.30 -22.65 18.85
CA PHE A 62 0.82 -22.79 17.47
C PHE A 62 -0.18 -23.95 17.28
N ASN A 63 -0.22 -24.94 18.19
CA ASN A 63 -1.17 -26.06 18.09
C ASN A 63 -2.64 -25.64 18.35
N LYS A 64 -2.86 -24.42 18.83
CA LYS A 64 -4.20 -23.85 18.97
C LYS A 64 -4.79 -23.35 17.65
N TYR A 65 -3.99 -23.24 16.58
CA TYR A 65 -4.36 -22.67 15.30
C TYR A 65 -4.24 -23.68 14.17
N ASP A 66 -5.09 -23.52 13.18
CA ASP A 66 -5.01 -24.23 11.91
C ASP A 66 -4.04 -23.53 10.95
N VAL A 67 -4.00 -22.18 11.02
CA VAL A 67 -3.16 -21.33 10.19
C VAL A 67 -2.47 -20.26 11.04
N VAL A 68 -1.20 -20.03 10.78
CA VAL A 68 -0.43 -18.86 11.27
C VAL A 68 0.03 -18.05 10.09
N HIS A 69 -0.43 -16.82 9.98
CA HIS A 69 -0.16 -15.92 8.86
C HIS A 69 0.71 -14.74 9.30
N THR A 70 1.84 -14.57 8.64
CA THR A 70 2.82 -13.53 8.95
C THR A 70 2.85 -12.45 7.88
N HIS A 71 3.12 -11.22 8.32
CA HIS A 71 3.35 -10.07 7.46
C HIS A 71 4.67 -9.40 7.85
N MET A 72 5.60 -9.23 6.91
CA MET A 72 6.90 -8.58 7.09
C MET A 72 7.98 -9.45 7.75
N LEU A 73 9.23 -8.99 7.67
CA LEU A 73 10.43 -9.74 8.04
C LEU A 73 10.46 -10.25 9.49
N ARG A 74 10.15 -9.39 10.48
CA ARG A 74 10.24 -9.79 11.89
C ARG A 74 9.27 -10.92 12.26
N PRO A 75 7.99 -10.90 11.85
CA PRO A 75 7.09 -12.04 11.99
C PRO A 75 7.58 -13.30 11.28
N ASP A 76 8.15 -13.18 10.08
CA ASP A 76 8.71 -14.34 9.37
C ASP A 76 9.91 -14.93 10.13
N MET A 77 10.78 -14.08 10.69
CA MET A 77 11.89 -14.50 11.55
C MET A 77 11.40 -15.18 12.82
N TYR A 78 10.31 -14.67 13.41
CA TYR A 78 9.70 -15.26 14.60
C TYR A 78 9.23 -16.70 14.31
N ILE A 79 8.55 -16.94 13.22
CA ILE A 79 8.16 -18.30 12.80
C ILE A 79 9.39 -19.16 12.55
N TRP A 80 10.37 -18.65 11.81
CA TRP A 80 11.61 -19.40 11.56
C TRP A 80 12.32 -19.83 12.86
N TYR A 81 12.31 -18.99 13.89
CA TYR A 81 12.95 -19.28 15.18
C TYR A 81 12.13 -20.25 16.06
N HIS A 82 10.79 -20.07 16.11
CA HIS A 82 9.93 -20.82 17.05
C HIS A 82 9.29 -22.07 16.45
N ARG A 83 9.26 -22.21 15.12
CA ARG A 83 8.65 -23.35 14.43
C ARG A 83 9.40 -24.65 14.72
N LYS A 84 8.69 -25.64 15.28
CA LYS A 84 9.16 -27.02 15.40
C LYS A 84 8.66 -27.87 14.22
N LYS A 85 9.34 -28.97 13.91
CA LYS A 85 9.02 -29.86 12.76
C LYS A 85 7.62 -30.52 12.82
N HIS A 86 6.98 -30.52 13.98
CA HIS A 86 5.75 -31.30 14.23
C HIS A 86 4.51 -30.43 14.55
N HIS A 87 4.48 -29.18 14.14
CA HIS A 87 3.24 -28.40 14.23
C HIS A 87 2.23 -28.84 13.19
N LYS A 88 0.95 -28.95 13.59
CA LYS A 88 -0.17 -29.29 12.69
C LYS A 88 -0.69 -28.08 11.91
N CYS A 89 -0.35 -26.86 12.35
CA CYS A 89 -0.78 -25.64 11.69
C CYS A 89 0.04 -25.33 10.44
N LYS A 90 -0.59 -24.67 9.48
CA LYS A 90 0.02 -24.18 8.25
C LYS A 90 0.60 -22.78 8.47
N PHE A 91 1.84 -22.56 8.08
CA PHE A 91 2.54 -21.28 8.16
C PHE A 91 2.57 -20.60 6.79
N ILE A 92 1.99 -19.42 6.71
CA ILE A 92 1.86 -18.63 5.47
C ILE A 92 2.47 -17.26 5.70
N SER A 93 3.18 -16.73 4.71
CA SER A 93 3.66 -15.34 4.71
C SER A 93 3.13 -14.58 3.51
N THR A 94 2.69 -13.33 3.70
CA THR A 94 2.41 -12.40 2.59
C THR A 94 3.58 -11.46 2.39
N LEU A 95 4.16 -11.48 1.19
CA LEU A 95 5.24 -10.59 0.79
C LEU A 95 4.67 -9.29 0.20
N HIS A 96 4.84 -8.18 0.93
CA HIS A 96 4.24 -6.88 0.61
C HIS A 96 5.05 -5.99 -0.33
N GLN A 97 6.28 -6.37 -0.65
CA GLN A 97 7.21 -5.49 -1.38
C GLN A 97 8.28 -6.29 -2.11
N ILE A 98 8.86 -5.68 -3.13
CA ILE A 98 10.12 -6.15 -3.70
C ILE A 98 11.22 -5.85 -2.67
N ILE A 99 11.77 -6.91 -2.04
CA ILE A 99 12.62 -6.80 -0.84
C ILE A 99 13.82 -5.89 -1.11
N TYR A 100 14.57 -6.17 -2.18
CA TYR A 100 15.78 -5.40 -2.52
C TYR A 100 15.46 -3.91 -2.76
N ASP A 101 14.43 -3.62 -3.54
CA ASP A 101 14.08 -2.24 -3.91
C ASP A 101 13.63 -1.41 -2.71
N ASN A 102 12.94 -2.04 -1.77
CA ASN A 102 12.56 -1.37 -0.52
C ASN A 102 13.78 -1.12 0.38
N LEU A 103 14.65 -2.12 0.51
CA LEU A 103 15.83 -2.03 1.38
C LEU A 103 16.87 -1.04 0.85
N LYS A 104 17.10 -0.98 -0.45
CA LYS A 104 18.07 -0.02 -1.05
C LYS A 104 17.67 1.44 -0.88
N GLY A 105 16.39 1.72 -0.61
CA GLY A 105 15.91 3.06 -0.28
C GLY A 105 16.35 3.54 1.10
N ASN A 106 16.65 2.60 2.01
CA ASN A 106 16.99 2.88 3.41
C ASN A 106 18.42 2.48 3.80
N TYR A 107 19.05 1.58 3.03
CA TYR A 107 20.38 1.02 3.30
C TYR A 107 21.26 1.08 2.05
N ASN A 108 22.57 0.90 2.24
CA ASN A 108 23.49 0.74 1.10
C ASN A 108 23.19 -0.57 0.32
N LYS A 109 23.62 -0.62 -0.94
CA LYS A 109 23.32 -1.73 -1.87
C LYS A 109 23.77 -3.11 -1.34
N LEU A 110 24.94 -3.18 -0.69
CA LEU A 110 25.46 -4.43 -0.16
C LEU A 110 24.63 -4.94 1.02
N THR A 111 24.29 -4.06 1.95
CA THR A 111 23.42 -4.37 3.08
C THR A 111 22.04 -4.83 2.60
N ALA A 112 21.43 -4.10 1.65
CA ALA A 112 20.14 -4.48 1.06
C ALA A 112 20.18 -5.90 0.44
N PHE A 113 21.25 -6.22 -0.29
CA PHE A 113 21.43 -7.54 -0.91
C PHE A 113 21.58 -8.67 0.12
N ILE A 114 22.36 -8.44 1.20
CA ILE A 114 22.53 -9.43 2.27
C ILE A 114 21.21 -9.69 2.99
N PHE A 115 20.50 -8.63 3.38
CA PHE A 115 19.21 -8.74 4.06
C PHE A 115 18.15 -9.43 3.17
N GLU A 116 18.13 -9.13 1.87
CA GLU A 116 17.24 -9.83 0.94
C GLU A 116 17.54 -11.33 0.91
N LYS A 117 18.81 -11.73 0.81
CA LYS A 117 19.20 -13.15 0.83
C LYS A 117 18.76 -13.86 2.12
N ILE A 118 18.94 -13.20 3.26
CA ILE A 118 18.52 -13.74 4.55
C ILE A 118 17.00 -13.91 4.58
N TRP A 119 16.25 -12.88 4.18
CA TRP A 119 14.79 -12.94 4.20
C TRP A 119 14.23 -13.99 3.23
N VAL A 120 14.77 -14.09 2.03
CA VAL A 120 14.41 -15.16 1.07
C VAL A 120 14.65 -16.55 1.68
N LYS A 121 15.77 -16.75 2.40
CA LYS A 121 16.05 -18.01 3.09
C LYS A 121 15.04 -18.32 4.19
N ILE A 122 14.58 -17.30 4.92
CA ILE A 122 13.55 -17.41 5.96
C ILE A 122 12.19 -17.76 5.33
N LEU A 123 11.82 -17.07 4.25
CA LEU A 123 10.58 -17.33 3.52
C LEU A 123 10.49 -18.78 3.00
N ASN A 124 11.59 -19.36 2.53
CA ASN A 124 11.66 -20.78 2.14
C ASN A 124 11.41 -21.78 3.28
N LYS A 125 11.21 -21.30 4.52
CA LYS A 125 10.85 -22.14 5.68
C LYS A 125 9.36 -22.04 6.01
N GLN A 126 8.58 -21.24 5.28
CA GLN A 126 7.12 -21.22 5.38
C GLN A 126 6.53 -22.42 4.62
N ASP A 127 5.24 -22.71 4.80
CA ASP A 127 4.55 -23.75 4.03
C ASP A 127 3.99 -23.20 2.72
N SER A 128 3.69 -21.90 2.68
CA SER A 128 3.24 -21.20 1.49
C SER A 128 3.53 -19.71 1.59
N ILE A 129 3.64 -19.07 0.43
CA ILE A 129 3.79 -17.61 0.34
C ILE A 129 2.70 -17.01 -0.53
N VAL A 130 2.23 -15.82 -0.15
CA VAL A 130 1.35 -14.99 -0.98
C VAL A 130 2.15 -13.86 -1.58
N TYR A 131 2.13 -13.76 -2.90
CA TYR A 131 2.59 -12.59 -3.64
C TYR A 131 1.42 -11.69 -3.97
N LEU A 132 1.63 -10.38 -3.96
CA LEU A 132 0.59 -9.41 -4.28
C LEU A 132 0.44 -9.16 -5.79
N THR A 133 1.39 -9.65 -6.61
CA THR A 133 1.38 -9.53 -8.06
C THR A 133 2.08 -10.72 -8.72
N TYR A 134 1.73 -11.02 -9.96
CA TYR A 134 2.43 -12.01 -10.79
C TYR A 134 3.86 -11.57 -11.09
N ILE A 135 4.11 -10.26 -11.21
CA ILE A 135 5.46 -9.70 -11.36
C ILE A 135 6.33 -10.07 -10.16
N MET A 136 5.83 -9.91 -8.93
CA MET A 136 6.55 -10.33 -7.73
C MET A 136 6.79 -11.85 -7.73
N ALA A 137 5.77 -12.66 -8.04
CA ALA A 137 5.91 -14.10 -8.12
C ALA A 137 6.99 -14.51 -9.12
N ASN A 138 6.99 -13.91 -10.32
CA ASN A 138 7.98 -14.17 -11.35
C ASN A 138 9.40 -13.75 -10.95
N LEU A 139 9.55 -12.63 -10.23
CA LEU A 139 10.84 -12.14 -9.72
C LEU A 139 11.48 -13.12 -8.72
N TYR A 140 10.65 -13.78 -7.90
CA TYR A 140 11.13 -14.68 -6.84
C TYR A 140 11.05 -16.17 -7.16
N LYS A 141 10.47 -16.59 -8.30
CA LYS A 141 10.22 -18.02 -8.65
C LYS A 141 11.43 -18.94 -8.57
N ASN A 142 12.63 -18.43 -8.88
CA ASN A 142 13.88 -19.20 -8.83
C ASN A 142 14.58 -19.15 -7.47
N ARG A 143 14.09 -18.33 -6.54
CA ARG A 143 14.72 -18.05 -5.25
C ARG A 143 13.87 -18.53 -4.07
N ILE A 144 12.56 -18.57 -4.23
CA ILE A 144 11.59 -19.09 -3.26
C ILE A 144 10.90 -20.28 -3.92
N GLN A 145 11.17 -21.49 -3.38
CA GLN A 145 10.78 -22.77 -3.99
C GLN A 145 9.66 -23.48 -3.22
N ILE A 146 8.87 -22.73 -2.46
CA ILE A 146 7.70 -23.25 -1.75
C ILE A 146 6.43 -22.94 -2.55
N PRO A 147 5.31 -23.64 -2.28
CA PRO A 147 4.01 -23.32 -2.86
C PRO A 147 3.66 -21.83 -2.69
N PHE A 148 3.08 -21.24 -3.71
CA PHE A 148 2.64 -19.85 -3.66
C PHE A 148 1.25 -19.65 -4.28
N GLN A 149 0.65 -18.52 -3.94
CA GLN A 149 -0.54 -17.99 -4.61
C GLN A 149 -0.37 -16.49 -4.83
N VAL A 150 -0.89 -15.97 -5.94
CA VAL A 150 -1.01 -14.53 -6.15
C VAL A 150 -2.40 -14.12 -5.66
N ILE A 151 -2.44 -13.20 -4.71
CA ILE A 151 -3.68 -12.63 -4.19
C ILE A 151 -3.50 -11.10 -4.15
N TYR A 152 -4.26 -10.41 -4.99
CA TYR A 152 -4.27 -8.95 -5.00
C TYR A 152 -4.85 -8.39 -3.71
N ASN A 153 -4.33 -7.26 -3.25
CA ASN A 153 -4.93 -6.58 -2.12
C ASN A 153 -6.34 -6.09 -2.46
N GLY A 154 -7.23 -6.21 -1.49
CA GLY A 154 -8.56 -5.62 -1.50
C GLY A 154 -8.70 -4.57 -0.41
N ARG A 155 -9.57 -3.59 -0.64
CA ARG A 155 -9.92 -2.56 0.34
C ARG A 155 -11.42 -2.52 0.55
N SER A 156 -11.84 -2.14 1.74
CA SER A 156 -13.23 -1.80 2.01
C SER A 156 -13.46 -0.36 1.56
N TYR A 157 -14.43 -0.17 0.69
CA TYR A 157 -14.96 1.14 0.43
C TYR A 157 -16.18 1.39 1.33
N ASP A 158 -15.97 2.11 2.41
CA ASP A 158 -17.06 2.62 3.22
C ASP A 158 -17.11 4.14 3.04
N LYS A 159 -18.17 4.63 2.39
CA LYS A 159 -18.42 6.08 2.23
C LYS A 159 -18.39 6.82 3.57
N ARG A 160 -18.67 6.12 4.68
CA ARG A 160 -18.59 6.68 6.04
C ARG A 160 -17.16 6.92 6.52
N MET A 161 -16.16 6.27 5.90
CA MET A 161 -14.74 6.56 6.16
C MET A 161 -14.31 7.90 5.62
N ILE A 162 -15.04 8.44 4.64
CA ILE A 162 -14.82 9.80 4.15
C ILE A 162 -15.50 10.74 5.14
N VAL A 163 -14.71 11.27 6.06
CA VAL A 163 -15.18 12.29 7.03
C VAL A 163 -15.81 13.44 6.26
N ALA A 164 -16.99 13.88 6.72
CA ALA A 164 -17.76 14.92 6.03
C ALA A 164 -16.94 16.22 5.87
N PHE A 165 -16.11 16.55 6.85
CA PHE A 165 -15.29 17.77 6.87
C PHE A 165 -13.85 17.43 7.26
N VAL A 166 -12.89 18.17 6.68
CA VAL A 166 -11.48 18.20 7.08
C VAL A 166 -11.15 19.61 7.59
N ASP A 167 -10.17 19.72 8.47
CA ASP A 167 -9.82 21.01 9.08
C ASP A 167 -9.48 22.08 8.05
N GLU A 168 -8.87 21.68 6.92
CA GLU A 168 -8.42 22.57 5.85
C GLU A 168 -9.47 22.73 4.72
N GLU A 169 -10.71 22.29 4.92
CA GLU A 169 -11.72 22.28 3.84
C GLU A 169 -11.93 23.67 3.21
N ASN A 170 -12.11 24.70 4.02
CA ASN A 170 -12.32 26.05 3.51
C ASN A 170 -11.12 26.53 2.67
N GLN A 171 -9.91 26.27 3.11
CA GLN A 171 -8.70 26.61 2.36
C GLN A 171 -8.64 25.86 1.02
N ILE A 172 -8.97 24.58 1.03
CA ILE A 172 -8.95 23.74 -0.19
C ILE A 172 -10.04 24.21 -1.17
N LEU A 173 -11.23 24.56 -0.68
CA LEU A 173 -12.31 25.06 -1.53
C LEU A 173 -11.96 26.40 -2.17
N GLU A 174 -11.28 27.31 -1.46
CA GLU A 174 -10.77 28.56 -2.05
C GLU A 174 -9.73 28.29 -3.16
N ILE A 175 -8.82 27.32 -2.94
CA ILE A 175 -7.88 26.88 -3.98
C ILE A 175 -8.63 26.35 -5.21
N LYS A 176 -9.65 25.51 -5.01
CA LYS A 176 -10.44 24.93 -6.13
C LYS A 176 -11.22 25.96 -6.95
N ARG A 177 -11.51 27.11 -6.41
CA ARG A 177 -12.13 28.21 -7.19
C ARG A 177 -11.20 28.84 -8.22
N GLN A 178 -9.90 28.70 -8.02
CA GLN A 178 -8.87 29.36 -8.83
C GLN A 178 -8.04 28.37 -9.66
N PHE A 179 -7.90 27.12 -9.17
CA PHE A 179 -7.00 26.13 -9.75
C PHE A 179 -7.69 24.76 -9.90
N LYS A 180 -7.22 24.00 -10.87
CA LYS A 180 -7.43 22.56 -10.93
C LYS A 180 -6.54 21.89 -9.88
N VAL A 181 -7.07 21.00 -9.07
CA VAL A 181 -6.34 20.41 -7.95
C VAL A 181 -5.82 19.01 -8.30
N ILE A 182 -4.52 18.87 -8.32
CA ILE A 182 -3.86 17.57 -8.35
C ILE A 182 -3.38 17.21 -6.94
N GLY A 183 -3.38 15.91 -6.59
CA GLY A 183 -3.01 15.53 -5.23
C GLY A 183 -2.39 14.15 -5.13
N THR A 184 -1.73 13.93 -4.01
CA THR A 184 -1.22 12.61 -3.60
C THR A 184 -1.39 12.42 -2.10
N HIS A 185 -1.55 11.16 -1.66
CA HIS A 185 -1.44 10.80 -0.24
C HIS A 185 -0.50 9.61 -0.08
N CYS A 186 0.58 9.78 0.65
CA CYS A 186 1.57 8.73 0.85
C CYS A 186 2.58 9.07 1.96
N LEU A 187 3.33 8.07 2.41
CA LEU A 187 4.56 8.29 3.16
C LEU A 187 5.60 8.93 2.25
N LEU A 188 6.10 10.13 2.61
CA LEU A 188 7.03 10.91 1.78
C LEU A 188 8.44 10.34 1.84
N THR A 189 8.76 9.49 0.87
CA THR A 189 10.07 8.85 0.67
C THR A 189 10.56 9.06 -0.75
N LYS A 190 11.84 8.92 -1.01
CA LYS A 190 12.42 8.97 -2.37
C LYS A 190 11.73 8.02 -3.33
N ARG A 191 11.38 6.81 -2.83
CA ARG A 191 10.69 5.78 -3.61
C ARG A 191 9.33 6.24 -4.18
N LYS A 192 8.64 7.15 -3.48
CA LYS A 192 7.33 7.69 -3.93
C LYS A 192 7.43 8.75 -5.03
N GLY A 193 8.62 9.29 -5.28
CA GLY A 193 8.89 10.18 -6.42
C GLY A 193 8.08 11.47 -6.45
N VAL A 194 7.58 11.97 -5.31
CA VAL A 194 6.68 13.13 -5.23
C VAL A 194 7.30 14.41 -5.81
N HIS A 195 8.64 14.50 -5.84
CA HIS A 195 9.36 15.63 -6.46
C HIS A 195 9.01 15.81 -7.95
N GLN A 196 8.69 14.74 -8.69
CA GLN A 196 8.27 14.81 -10.09
C GLN A 196 6.97 15.64 -10.24
N SER A 197 6.02 15.47 -9.31
CA SER A 197 4.77 16.26 -9.27
C SER A 197 5.01 17.75 -9.07
N ILE A 198 5.98 18.09 -8.21
CA ILE A 198 6.36 19.49 -7.98
C ILE A 198 6.98 20.10 -9.24
N LEU A 199 7.90 19.37 -9.88
CA LEU A 199 8.55 19.81 -11.13
C LEU A 199 7.52 19.97 -12.27
N ALA A 200 6.49 19.13 -12.33
CA ALA A 200 5.45 19.21 -13.34
C ALA A 200 4.62 20.51 -13.27
N LEU A 201 4.52 21.16 -12.10
CA LEU A 201 3.80 22.43 -11.95
C LEU A 201 4.36 23.55 -12.83
N LYS A 202 5.61 23.47 -13.26
CA LYS A 202 6.21 24.43 -14.21
C LYS A 202 5.50 24.43 -15.58
N TYR A 203 4.95 23.28 -15.98
CA TYR A 203 4.21 23.07 -17.22
C TYR A 203 2.69 23.18 -17.06
N LEU A 204 2.24 23.45 -15.83
CA LEU A 204 0.83 23.39 -15.39
C LEU A 204 0.46 24.68 -14.62
N PRO A 205 0.38 25.86 -15.29
CA PRO A 205 0.14 27.14 -14.59
C PRO A 205 -1.22 27.17 -13.87
N ASP A 206 -2.24 26.47 -14.37
CA ASP A 206 -3.60 26.45 -13.84
C ASP A 206 -3.83 25.35 -12.79
N TYR A 207 -2.76 24.70 -12.31
CA TYR A 207 -2.87 23.59 -11.37
C TYR A 207 -2.24 23.92 -10.02
N PHE A 208 -2.84 23.38 -8.99
CA PHE A 208 -2.38 23.43 -7.60
C PHE A 208 -2.15 22.02 -7.08
N PHE A 209 -1.07 21.80 -6.35
CA PHE A 209 -0.70 20.47 -5.85
C PHE A 209 -0.91 20.36 -4.33
N ILE A 210 -1.71 19.40 -3.90
CA ILE A 210 -1.94 19.08 -2.48
C ILE A 210 -1.25 17.76 -2.13
N VAL A 211 -0.42 17.81 -1.10
CA VAL A 211 0.35 16.67 -0.57
C VAL A 211 -0.17 16.32 0.81
N VAL A 212 -0.79 15.14 0.93
CA VAL A 212 -1.25 14.58 2.21
C VAL A 212 -0.27 13.49 2.62
N GLY A 213 0.45 13.70 3.70
CA GLY A 213 1.44 12.75 4.20
C GLY A 213 2.66 13.42 4.78
N ASP A 214 3.45 12.61 5.45
CA ASP A 214 4.69 13.01 6.10
C ASP A 214 5.80 12.01 5.78
N GLY A 215 7.04 12.32 6.10
CA GLY A 215 8.18 11.45 5.90
C GLY A 215 9.50 12.20 5.70
N MET A 216 10.57 11.44 5.53
CA MET A 216 11.93 11.99 5.44
C MET A 216 12.13 12.99 4.29
N GLU A 217 11.29 12.95 3.25
CA GLU A 217 11.41 13.84 2.09
C GLU A 217 10.60 15.14 2.24
N LEU A 218 9.81 15.34 3.31
CA LEU A 218 8.93 16.50 3.43
C LEU A 218 9.68 17.85 3.26
N GLU A 219 10.77 18.03 3.99
CA GLU A 219 11.52 19.30 3.92
C GLU A 219 12.30 19.46 2.59
N SER A 220 12.81 18.37 2.02
CA SER A 220 13.45 18.42 0.70
C SER A 220 12.43 18.78 -0.40
N LEU A 221 11.19 18.27 -0.32
CA LEU A 221 10.11 18.60 -1.26
C LEU A 221 9.66 20.07 -1.13
N LYS A 222 9.52 20.60 0.09
CA LYS A 222 9.23 22.02 0.32
C LYS A 222 10.33 22.93 -0.25
N ASN A 223 11.59 22.55 -0.04
CA ASN A 223 12.73 23.30 -0.57
C ASN A 223 12.78 23.27 -2.10
N LEU A 224 12.50 22.10 -2.70
CA LEU A 224 12.37 21.98 -4.15
C LEU A 224 11.28 22.89 -4.70
N ALA A 225 10.09 22.92 -4.08
CA ALA A 225 9.00 23.79 -4.51
C ALA A 225 9.37 25.28 -4.45
N LYS A 226 10.17 25.71 -3.46
CA LYS A 226 10.72 27.09 -3.36
C LYS A 226 11.73 27.36 -4.46
N GLN A 227 12.69 26.45 -4.69
CA GLN A 227 13.71 26.58 -5.73
C GLN A 227 13.11 26.69 -7.13
N GLU A 228 12.03 25.96 -7.38
CA GLU A 228 11.32 25.95 -8.65
C GLU A 228 10.26 27.07 -8.79
N ASN A 229 10.14 27.95 -7.78
CA ASN A 229 9.18 29.06 -7.72
C ASN A 229 7.69 28.61 -7.85
N VAL A 230 7.35 27.42 -7.35
CA VAL A 230 5.99 26.88 -7.35
C VAL A 230 5.43 26.63 -5.94
N TYR A 231 6.13 27.07 -4.90
CA TYR A 231 5.74 26.82 -3.51
C TYR A 231 4.36 27.40 -3.17
N ASN A 232 3.99 28.55 -3.74
CA ASN A 232 2.67 29.19 -3.59
C ASN A 232 1.52 28.40 -4.28
N ARG A 233 1.86 27.40 -5.06
CA ARG A 233 0.90 26.44 -5.69
C ARG A 233 1.04 25.03 -5.13
N CYS A 234 1.61 24.89 -3.91
CA CYS A 234 1.73 23.62 -3.20
C CYS A 234 1.17 23.78 -1.78
N LEU A 235 0.35 22.83 -1.35
CA LEU A 235 -0.14 22.73 0.02
C LEU A 235 0.32 21.39 0.63
N PHE A 236 1.18 21.47 1.65
CA PHE A 236 1.69 20.30 2.38
C PHE A 236 0.91 20.16 3.69
N LEU A 237 0.05 19.16 3.79
CA LEU A 237 -0.88 18.98 4.92
C LEU A 237 -0.29 18.13 6.06
N GLY A 238 0.89 17.53 5.86
CA GLY A 238 1.47 16.63 6.84
C GLY A 238 0.70 15.32 6.95
N TYR A 239 1.02 14.54 7.99
CA TYR A 239 0.32 13.27 8.27
C TYR A 239 -1.13 13.52 8.65
N LYS A 240 -2.03 12.75 8.04
CA LYS A 240 -3.46 12.72 8.35
C LYS A 240 -3.90 11.27 8.58
N LYS A 241 -4.48 10.99 9.75
CA LYS A 241 -4.97 9.65 10.11
C LYS A 241 -5.99 9.13 9.09
N ASN A 242 -6.80 10.02 8.52
CA ASN A 242 -7.83 9.72 7.52
C ASN A 242 -7.53 10.41 6.17
N ALA A 243 -6.36 10.12 5.60
CA ALA A 243 -5.89 10.75 4.36
C ALA A 243 -6.85 10.52 3.16
N ILE A 244 -7.58 9.42 3.15
CA ILE A 244 -8.58 9.10 2.10
C ILE A 244 -9.68 10.18 1.98
N SER A 245 -10.00 10.89 3.08
CA SER A 245 -11.01 11.96 3.08
C SER A 245 -10.63 13.17 2.23
N TYR A 246 -9.36 13.31 1.90
CA TYR A 246 -8.88 14.40 1.05
C TYR A 246 -9.04 14.10 -0.44
N LEU A 247 -9.23 12.85 -0.84
CA LEU A 247 -9.36 12.45 -2.25
C LEU A 247 -10.53 13.15 -2.95
N LYS A 248 -11.63 13.43 -2.24
CA LYS A 248 -12.81 14.14 -2.78
C LYS A 248 -12.50 15.56 -3.28
N TYR A 249 -11.38 16.13 -2.87
CA TYR A 249 -10.98 17.48 -3.29
C TYR A 249 -10.05 17.48 -4.50
N PHE A 250 -9.49 16.33 -4.87
CA PHE A 250 -8.59 16.23 -6.02
C PHE A 250 -9.39 16.06 -7.32
N ASP A 251 -8.93 16.70 -8.38
CA ASP A 251 -9.45 16.49 -9.73
C ASP A 251 -8.67 15.38 -10.44
N VAL A 252 -7.38 15.20 -10.10
CA VAL A 252 -6.53 14.11 -10.56
C VAL A 252 -5.59 13.66 -9.44
N TYR A 253 -5.47 12.37 -9.23
CA TYR A 253 -4.51 11.76 -8.29
C TYR A 253 -3.19 11.45 -8.98
N LEU A 254 -2.06 11.63 -8.29
CA LEU A 254 -0.72 11.36 -8.80
C LEU A 254 -0.05 10.23 -8.02
N ALA A 255 0.32 9.16 -8.71
CA ALA A 255 1.09 8.02 -8.19
C ALA A 255 2.45 7.96 -8.92
N THR A 256 3.43 8.73 -8.45
CA THR A 256 4.73 8.94 -9.10
C THR A 256 5.83 8.00 -8.62
N SER A 257 5.48 6.84 -8.09
CA SER A 257 6.41 5.91 -7.43
C SER A 257 7.41 5.27 -8.41
N TYR A 258 8.63 5.07 -7.93
CA TYR A 258 9.67 4.29 -8.62
C TYR A 258 9.52 2.78 -8.44
N SER A 259 8.91 2.35 -7.34
CA SER A 259 8.70 0.93 -7.02
C SER A 259 7.57 0.76 -6.02
N GLU A 260 6.78 -0.29 -6.19
CA GLU A 260 5.70 -0.71 -5.29
C GLU A 260 5.65 -2.23 -5.16
N GLY A 261 4.94 -2.73 -4.14
CA GLY A 261 4.53 -4.12 -4.08
C GLY A 261 3.13 -4.30 -4.65
N PHE A 262 2.19 -3.50 -4.14
CA PHE A 262 0.83 -3.32 -4.63
C PHE A 262 0.26 -2.03 -4.01
N SER A 263 -0.21 -1.11 -4.81
CA SER A 263 -0.61 0.20 -4.30
C SER A 263 -2.01 0.21 -3.72
N LEU A 264 -2.12 0.38 -2.40
CA LEU A 264 -3.41 0.57 -1.74
C LEU A 264 -4.04 1.91 -2.12
N SER A 265 -3.23 2.96 -2.27
CA SER A 265 -3.73 4.27 -2.67
C SER A 265 -4.39 4.25 -4.05
N LEU A 266 -3.93 3.41 -4.99
CA LEU A 266 -4.61 3.24 -6.28
C LEU A 266 -5.95 2.52 -6.16
N ILE A 267 -6.12 1.60 -5.20
CA ILE A 267 -7.44 1.03 -4.92
C ILE A 267 -8.35 2.11 -4.36
N GLU A 268 -7.87 2.89 -3.41
CA GLU A 268 -8.61 3.97 -2.75
C GLU A 268 -9.06 5.04 -3.75
N THR A 269 -8.18 5.46 -4.67
CA THR A 269 -8.56 6.40 -5.74
C THR A 269 -9.58 5.82 -6.69
N GLY A 270 -9.45 4.53 -7.06
CA GLY A 270 -10.43 3.84 -7.87
C GLY A 270 -11.80 3.79 -7.19
N GLN A 271 -11.85 3.39 -5.92
CA GLN A 271 -13.09 3.38 -5.14
C GLN A 271 -13.73 4.76 -4.97
N CYS A 272 -12.92 5.83 -5.02
CA CYS A 272 -13.39 7.21 -5.02
C CYS A 272 -13.73 7.76 -6.43
N SER A 273 -13.67 6.93 -7.49
CA SER A 273 -13.86 7.38 -8.89
C SER A 273 -12.95 8.56 -9.26
N LEU A 274 -11.69 8.55 -8.78
CA LEU A 274 -10.76 9.65 -8.98
C LEU A 274 -9.82 9.35 -10.14
N PRO A 275 -9.82 10.15 -11.23
CA PRO A 275 -8.88 10.01 -12.33
C PRO A 275 -7.43 10.01 -11.82
N THR A 276 -6.64 9.09 -12.32
CA THR A 276 -5.31 8.83 -11.74
C THR A 276 -4.24 8.79 -12.82
N VAL A 277 -3.12 9.45 -12.54
CA VAL A 277 -1.89 9.38 -13.33
C VAL A 277 -0.87 8.55 -12.57
N CYS A 278 -0.28 7.57 -13.24
CA CYS A 278 0.70 6.65 -12.68
C CYS A 278 2.03 6.68 -13.42
N SER A 279 3.14 6.53 -12.72
CA SER A 279 4.40 6.16 -13.37
C SER A 279 4.25 4.81 -14.09
N ASN A 280 4.97 4.62 -15.21
CA ASN A 280 4.86 3.43 -16.06
C ASN A 280 5.60 2.19 -15.53
N ILE A 281 5.65 2.01 -14.19
CA ILE A 281 6.25 0.82 -13.59
C ILE A 281 5.36 -0.42 -13.80
N GLU A 282 5.99 -1.57 -13.96
CA GLU A 282 5.29 -2.82 -14.30
C GLU A 282 4.21 -3.21 -13.26
N ILE A 283 4.44 -2.95 -11.97
CA ILE A 283 3.46 -3.22 -10.91
C ILE A 283 2.17 -2.41 -11.11
N PHE A 284 2.28 -1.15 -11.54
CA PHE A 284 1.09 -0.34 -11.83
C PHE A 284 0.37 -0.80 -13.11
N LYS A 285 1.12 -1.27 -14.12
CA LYS A 285 0.55 -1.85 -15.35
C LYS A 285 -0.13 -3.20 -15.11
N GLU A 286 0.31 -3.98 -14.11
CA GLU A 286 -0.42 -5.18 -13.66
C GLU A 286 -1.71 -4.81 -12.93
N GLN A 287 -1.67 -3.72 -12.12
CA GLN A 287 -2.81 -3.29 -11.32
C GLN A 287 -3.90 -2.61 -12.17
N TYR A 288 -3.51 -1.76 -13.11
CA TYR A 288 -4.43 -1.01 -13.99
C TYR A 288 -3.89 -0.96 -15.43
N ASN A 289 -4.78 -0.82 -16.40
CA ASN A 289 -4.43 -0.62 -17.80
C ASN A 289 -4.62 0.84 -18.26
N GLU A 290 -4.25 1.13 -19.52
CA GLU A 290 -4.27 2.47 -20.10
C GLU A 290 -5.68 3.06 -20.29
N THR A 291 -6.73 2.26 -20.23
CA THR A 291 -8.12 2.73 -20.27
C THR A 291 -8.64 3.13 -18.89
N GLU A 292 -7.96 2.72 -17.82
CA GLU A 292 -8.35 2.92 -16.42
C GLU A 292 -7.55 4.04 -15.74
N VAL A 293 -6.26 4.18 -16.12
CA VAL A 293 -5.36 5.23 -15.63
C VAL A 293 -4.53 5.81 -16.79
N VAL A 294 -3.91 6.97 -16.57
CA VAL A 294 -2.96 7.52 -17.53
C VAL A 294 -1.55 7.25 -17.05
N PHE A 295 -0.77 6.52 -17.84
CA PHE A 295 0.64 6.31 -17.55
C PHE A 295 1.51 7.43 -18.10
N TYR A 296 2.58 7.75 -17.39
CA TYR A 296 3.65 8.63 -17.87
C TYR A 296 5.01 7.95 -17.74
N GLU A 297 5.95 8.35 -18.56
CA GLU A 297 7.32 7.86 -18.48
C GLU A 297 8.02 8.45 -17.25
N ILE A 298 8.51 7.58 -16.37
CA ILE A 298 9.15 7.98 -15.11
C ILE A 298 10.36 8.90 -15.36
N ASP A 299 10.52 9.94 -14.54
CA ASP A 299 11.51 11.00 -14.67
C ASP A 299 11.35 11.91 -15.91
N ASN A 300 10.36 11.68 -16.76
CA ASN A 300 10.01 12.54 -17.88
C ASN A 300 8.92 13.55 -17.45
N ILE A 301 9.33 14.71 -16.99
CA ILE A 301 8.43 15.72 -16.42
C ILE A 301 7.43 16.28 -17.46
N PRO A 302 7.81 16.58 -18.71
CA PRO A 302 6.82 16.90 -19.75
C PRO A 302 5.78 15.81 -19.96
N SER A 303 6.17 14.53 -20.03
CA SER A 303 5.25 13.39 -20.13
C SER A 303 4.27 13.34 -18.94
N LEU A 304 4.73 13.61 -17.71
CA LEU A 304 3.86 13.71 -16.55
C LEU A 304 2.85 14.85 -16.68
N ALA A 305 3.28 16.03 -17.11
CA ALA A 305 2.39 17.18 -17.31
C ALA A 305 1.31 16.90 -18.36
N ASP A 306 1.67 16.26 -19.47
CA ASP A 306 0.72 15.89 -20.52
C ASP A 306 -0.25 14.78 -20.06
N ALA A 307 0.24 13.81 -19.28
CA ALA A 307 -0.60 12.79 -18.65
C ALA A 307 -1.63 13.41 -17.69
N ILE A 308 -1.25 14.41 -16.89
CA ILE A 308 -2.15 15.15 -15.99
C ILE A 308 -3.25 15.87 -16.78
N LYS A 309 -2.88 16.60 -17.84
CA LYS A 309 -3.85 17.27 -18.71
C LYS A 309 -4.81 16.27 -19.36
N LYS A 310 -4.30 15.14 -19.87
CA LYS A 310 -5.10 14.06 -20.48
C LYS A 310 -6.10 13.48 -19.43
N ALA A 311 -5.63 13.14 -18.24
CA ALA A 311 -6.48 12.60 -17.18
C ALA A 311 -7.59 13.59 -16.78
N TYR A 312 -7.27 14.88 -16.66
CA TYR A 312 -8.25 15.92 -16.35
C TYR A 312 -9.29 16.11 -17.47
N ASN A 313 -8.85 16.17 -18.72
CA ASN A 313 -9.74 16.41 -19.87
C ASN A 313 -10.69 15.25 -20.14
N HIS A 314 -10.30 14.01 -19.82
CA HIS A 314 -11.11 12.80 -19.97
C HIS A 314 -11.53 12.20 -18.61
N ARG A 315 -11.69 13.06 -17.59
CA ARG A 315 -11.88 12.63 -16.21
C ARG A 315 -13.09 11.73 -16.00
N GLU A 316 -14.21 11.96 -16.68
CA GLU A 316 -15.41 11.15 -16.54
C GLU A 316 -15.20 9.70 -16.99
N GLN A 317 -14.50 9.51 -18.10
CA GLN A 317 -14.14 8.20 -18.62
C GLN A 317 -13.19 7.46 -17.67
N TYR A 318 -12.09 8.12 -17.24
CA TYR A 318 -11.13 7.51 -16.32
C TYR A 318 -11.76 7.23 -14.95
N ALA A 319 -12.59 8.13 -14.42
CA ALA A 319 -13.30 7.93 -13.17
C ALA A 319 -14.21 6.68 -13.21
N THR A 320 -14.94 6.48 -14.30
CA THR A 320 -15.82 5.33 -14.49
C THR A 320 -15.00 4.02 -14.58
N ASN A 321 -13.94 4.03 -15.39
CA ASN A 321 -13.17 2.81 -15.66
C ASN A 321 -12.36 2.36 -14.44
N ILE A 322 -11.69 3.30 -13.76
CA ILE A 322 -10.90 2.97 -12.55
C ILE A 322 -11.80 2.48 -11.41
N TYR A 323 -13.01 3.06 -11.25
CA TYR A 323 -13.98 2.62 -10.26
C TYR A 323 -14.43 1.18 -10.52
N LYS A 324 -14.82 0.87 -11.76
CA LYS A 324 -15.25 -0.47 -12.16
C LYS A 324 -14.17 -1.50 -11.79
N ARG A 325 -12.93 -1.26 -12.20
CA ARG A 325 -11.79 -2.13 -11.89
C ARG A 325 -11.58 -2.31 -10.38
N ALA A 326 -11.62 -1.20 -9.62
CA ALA A 326 -11.38 -1.23 -8.18
C ALA A 326 -12.44 -2.05 -7.42
N ILE A 327 -13.71 -1.96 -7.81
CA ILE A 327 -14.79 -2.69 -7.15
C ILE A 327 -14.80 -4.17 -7.57
N GLU A 328 -14.58 -4.46 -8.85
CA GLU A 328 -14.62 -5.84 -9.37
C GLU A 328 -13.43 -6.69 -8.93
N ASP A 329 -12.23 -6.09 -8.89
CA ASP A 329 -11.00 -6.85 -8.68
C ASP A 329 -10.32 -6.64 -7.32
N TYR A 330 -10.58 -5.52 -6.65
CA TYR A 330 -9.87 -5.13 -5.42
C TYR A 330 -10.81 -4.92 -4.23
N SER A 331 -11.92 -5.70 -4.19
CA SER A 331 -12.81 -5.75 -3.02
C SER A 331 -12.22 -6.62 -1.91
N ILE A 332 -12.60 -6.32 -0.65
CA ILE A 332 -12.27 -7.17 0.51
C ILE A 332 -12.84 -8.58 0.31
N GLU A 333 -14.05 -8.69 -0.21
CA GLU A 333 -14.75 -9.96 -0.43
C GLU A 333 -13.94 -10.87 -1.34
N LYS A 334 -13.45 -10.35 -2.47
CA LYS A 334 -12.62 -11.11 -3.42
C LYS A 334 -11.31 -11.54 -2.78
N MET A 335 -10.60 -10.60 -2.15
CA MET A 335 -9.35 -10.89 -1.46
C MET A 335 -9.53 -11.94 -0.35
N SER A 336 -10.49 -11.73 0.56
CA SER A 336 -10.70 -12.62 1.70
C SER A 336 -11.17 -14.02 1.28
N THR A 337 -11.95 -14.14 0.20
CA THR A 337 -12.35 -15.45 -0.35
C THR A 337 -11.14 -16.22 -0.84
N GLN A 338 -10.22 -15.58 -1.56
CA GLN A 338 -8.98 -16.22 -2.02
C GLN A 338 -8.07 -16.63 -0.85
N TYR A 339 -7.99 -15.84 0.22
CA TYR A 339 -7.27 -16.23 1.43
C TYR A 339 -7.94 -17.41 2.15
N LEU A 340 -9.27 -17.43 2.24
CA LEU A 340 -10.01 -18.54 2.85
C LEU A 340 -9.78 -19.85 2.08
N GLU A 341 -9.79 -19.80 0.75
CA GLU A 341 -9.44 -20.93 -0.11
C GLU A 341 -8.01 -21.41 0.12
N LEU A 342 -7.03 -20.49 0.21
CA LEU A 342 -5.63 -20.81 0.50
C LEU A 342 -5.48 -21.48 1.87
N TYR A 343 -6.18 -21.00 2.88
CA TYR A 343 -6.13 -21.53 4.24
C TYR A 343 -6.77 -22.92 4.34
N SER A 344 -7.80 -23.19 3.54
CA SER A 344 -8.53 -24.46 3.53
C SER A 344 -7.83 -25.57 2.72
N LYS A 345 -6.91 -25.23 1.85
CA LYS A 345 -6.08 -26.23 1.13
C LYS A 345 -5.18 -26.96 2.12
N ARG A 346 -5.30 -28.30 2.19
CA ARG A 346 -4.45 -29.18 3.00
C ARG A 346 -3.06 -29.34 2.41
#